data_29c3add03ef3316661cb8d5280e08e5c
#
_entry.id   29c3add03ef3316661cb8d5280e08e5c
#
_cell.length_a   1.000
_cell.length_b   1.000
_cell.length_c   1.000
_cell.angle_alpha   90.00
_cell.angle_beta   90.00
_cell.angle_gamma   90.00
#
_symmetry.space_group_name_H-M   'P 1'
#
loop_
_entity.id
_entity.type
_entity.pdbx_description
1 polymer ?
#
loop_
_entity_poly.entity_id
_entity_poly.type
_entity_poly.pdbx_seq_one_letter_code
_entity_poly.pdbx_strand_id
1 'polypeptide(L)'
;MDINYFDTGLLFFCDEAKRTLWEIERFNELTEESWKRKDSELQDDLSQRLKNIPEKHHDEYIASYGEDLHENQMLFPSIHRFSIIISIHSYLEDILNQLANTLELSVENPASYQSYKSKFRGKGSVVQCAYSYVKEVASLDLSAVSSDWIEIQKINKLRNKLVHEAGFLPSDESAELNQYVESNEHLSGKPGSKLVVHAGFIEHYLSSALSLMNGLDKEINEFMRR
;
A
#
# COMPACT_ATOMS: atom_id res chain seq x y z
N MET A 1 -31.21 -12.64 20.27
CA MET A 1 -30.00 -12.77 21.12
C MET A 1 -29.33 -11.43 21.04
N ASP A 2 -29.18 -10.69 22.16
CA ASP A 2 -28.48 -9.38 22.06
C ASP A 2 -27.01 -9.62 21.78
N ILE A 3 -26.54 -9.16 20.64
CA ILE A 3 -25.13 -9.29 20.23
C ILE A 3 -24.32 -8.27 21.02
N ASN A 4 -23.33 -8.74 21.76
CA ASN A 4 -22.41 -7.86 22.45
C ASN A 4 -21.25 -7.47 21.51
N TYR A 5 -21.39 -6.35 20.84
CA TYR A 5 -20.39 -5.85 19.89
C TYR A 5 -19.03 -5.49 20.53
N PHE A 6 -19.00 -5.29 21.84
CA PHE A 6 -17.76 -5.13 22.58
C PHE A 6 -16.97 -6.46 22.64
N ASP A 7 -17.65 -7.56 22.96
CA ASP A 7 -17.01 -8.88 23.05
C ASP A 7 -16.57 -9.42 21.68
N THR A 8 -17.22 -9.00 20.59
CA THR A 8 -16.79 -9.35 19.23
C THR A 8 -15.57 -8.53 18.77
N GLY A 9 -15.22 -7.44 19.45
CA GLY A 9 -14.17 -6.51 19.08
C GLY A 9 -14.57 -5.53 17.96
N LEU A 10 -15.82 -5.59 17.48
CA LEU A 10 -16.28 -4.75 16.35
C LEU A 10 -16.23 -3.26 16.67
N LEU A 11 -16.49 -2.90 17.94
CA LEU A 11 -16.54 -1.50 18.41
C LEU A 11 -15.24 -0.73 18.18
N PHE A 12 -14.08 -1.38 18.34
CA PHE A 12 -12.75 -0.74 18.21
C PHE A 12 -11.99 -1.17 16.97
N PHE A 13 -12.63 -1.93 16.11
CA PHE A 13 -11.99 -2.58 14.97
C PHE A 13 -11.25 -1.60 14.05
N CYS A 14 -11.95 -0.56 13.61
CA CYS A 14 -11.39 0.44 12.69
C CYS A 14 -10.35 1.34 13.36
N ASP A 15 -10.47 1.61 14.67
CA ASP A 15 -9.47 2.41 15.37
C ASP A 15 -8.14 1.68 15.51
N GLU A 16 -8.16 0.38 15.77
CA GLU A 16 -6.97 -0.48 15.75
C GLU A 16 -6.34 -0.53 14.35
N ALA A 17 -7.18 -0.69 13.33
CA ALA A 17 -6.72 -0.71 11.94
C ALA A 17 -6.05 0.61 11.53
N LYS A 18 -6.65 1.74 11.86
CA LYS A 18 -6.09 3.08 11.60
C LYS A 18 -4.77 3.29 12.33
N ARG A 19 -4.67 2.85 13.58
CA ARG A 19 -3.43 2.97 14.37
C ARG A 19 -2.25 2.27 13.69
N THR A 20 -2.43 1.06 13.21
CA THR A 20 -1.37 0.33 12.50
C THR A 20 -0.98 1.02 11.19
N LEU A 21 -1.94 1.57 10.44
CA LEU A 21 -1.63 2.34 9.22
C LEU A 21 -0.80 3.59 9.54
N TRP A 22 -1.10 4.33 10.62
CA TRP A 22 -0.29 5.46 11.09
C TRP A 22 1.10 5.05 11.56
N GLU A 23 1.26 3.87 12.15
CA GLU A 23 2.57 3.33 12.51
C GLU A 23 3.42 3.05 11.26
N ILE A 24 2.80 2.50 10.20
CA ILE A 24 3.45 2.29 8.90
C ILE A 24 3.82 3.62 8.25
N GLU A 25 2.94 4.62 8.28
CA GLU A 25 3.16 5.97 7.78
C GLU A 25 4.39 6.60 8.45
N ARG A 26 4.39 6.60 9.78
CA ARG A 26 5.50 7.14 10.57
C ARG A 26 6.83 6.42 10.30
N PHE A 27 6.80 5.10 10.16
CA PHE A 27 8.00 4.34 9.79
C PHE A 27 8.50 4.74 8.40
N ASN A 28 7.59 4.90 7.43
CA ASN A 28 7.94 5.36 6.08
C ASN A 28 8.58 6.76 6.10
N GLU A 29 7.97 7.71 6.80
CA GLU A 29 8.50 9.08 6.93
C GLU A 29 9.92 9.10 7.51
N LEU A 30 10.14 8.43 8.63
CA LEU A 30 11.46 8.34 9.28
C LEU A 30 12.52 7.73 8.36
N THR A 31 12.13 6.75 7.54
CA THR A 31 13.04 6.10 6.61
C THR A 31 13.36 7.01 5.41
N GLU A 32 12.35 7.66 4.82
CA GLU A 32 12.57 8.64 3.73
C GLU A 32 13.42 9.83 4.19
N GLU A 33 13.22 10.33 5.40
CA GLU A 33 14.08 11.38 5.99
C GLU A 33 15.52 10.90 6.17
N SER A 34 15.71 9.65 6.58
CA SER A 34 17.04 9.04 6.70
C SER A 34 17.79 8.99 5.37
N TRP A 35 17.09 8.62 4.29
CA TRP A 35 17.67 8.63 2.94
C TRP A 35 18.03 10.03 2.48
N LYS A 36 17.14 11.02 2.68
CA LYS A 36 17.41 12.43 2.33
C LYS A 36 18.63 12.98 3.07
N ARG A 37 18.74 12.69 4.37
CA ARG A 37 19.90 13.08 5.18
C ARG A 37 21.17 12.44 4.67
N LYS A 38 21.16 11.14 4.39
CA LYS A 38 22.33 10.41 3.89
C LYS A 38 22.77 10.93 2.52
N ASP A 39 21.82 11.26 1.64
CA ASP A 39 22.11 11.87 0.35
C ASP A 39 22.82 13.22 0.50
N SER A 40 22.32 14.09 1.40
CA SER A 40 22.97 15.37 1.71
C SER A 40 24.38 15.19 2.26
N GLU A 41 24.59 14.24 3.17
CA GLU A 41 25.92 13.93 3.73
C GLU A 41 26.91 13.47 2.64
N LEU A 42 26.45 12.61 1.71
CA LEU A 42 27.27 12.14 0.60
C LEU A 42 27.64 13.27 -0.38
N GLN A 43 26.69 14.13 -0.71
CA GLN A 43 26.92 15.26 -1.60
C GLN A 43 27.86 16.31 -0.97
N ASP A 44 27.71 16.58 0.33
CA ASP A 44 28.57 17.50 1.07
C ASP A 44 30.00 16.96 1.16
N ASP A 45 30.17 15.66 1.48
CA ASP A 45 31.51 15.02 1.54
C ASP A 45 32.19 15.06 0.15
N LEU A 46 31.47 14.69 -0.91
CA LEU A 46 31.97 14.77 -2.28
C LEU A 46 32.39 16.19 -2.63
N SER A 47 31.54 17.18 -2.33
CA SER A 47 31.82 18.60 -2.62
C SER A 47 33.03 19.13 -1.89
N GLN A 48 33.22 18.72 -0.61
CA GLN A 48 34.40 19.12 0.18
C GLN A 48 35.69 18.50 -0.36
N ARG A 49 35.65 17.24 -0.75
CA ARG A 49 36.82 16.53 -1.27
C ARG A 49 37.25 17.07 -2.63
N LEU A 50 36.29 17.37 -3.53
CA LEU A 50 36.60 17.95 -4.83
C LEU A 50 37.35 19.29 -4.76
N LYS A 51 37.13 20.09 -3.71
CA LYS A 51 37.89 21.34 -3.50
C LYS A 51 39.41 21.13 -3.31
N ASN A 52 39.79 19.92 -2.87
CA ASN A 52 41.20 19.59 -2.57
C ASN A 52 41.85 18.73 -3.68
N ILE A 53 41.13 18.45 -4.78
CA ILE A 53 41.58 17.60 -5.89
C ILE A 53 41.70 18.47 -7.16
N PRO A 54 42.80 18.32 -7.92
CA PRO A 54 42.90 19.01 -9.21
C PRO A 54 41.76 18.69 -10.17
N GLU A 55 41.21 19.69 -10.84
CA GLU A 55 40.03 19.58 -11.70
C GLU A 55 40.10 18.42 -12.72
N LYS A 56 41.28 18.15 -13.25
CA LYS A 56 41.53 17.04 -14.19
C LYS A 56 41.24 15.65 -13.65
N HIS A 57 41.06 15.48 -12.33
CA HIS A 57 40.75 14.23 -11.63
C HIS A 57 39.33 14.21 -11.04
N HIS A 58 38.53 15.28 -11.26
CA HIS A 58 37.16 15.35 -10.71
C HIS A 58 36.29 14.24 -11.23
N ASP A 59 36.29 13.95 -12.54
CA ASP A 59 35.43 12.92 -13.14
C ASP A 59 35.74 11.52 -12.58
N GLU A 60 37.03 11.19 -12.42
CA GLU A 60 37.46 9.92 -11.84
C GLU A 60 37.01 9.81 -10.37
N TYR A 61 37.11 10.92 -9.63
CA TYR A 61 36.70 10.96 -8.23
C TYR A 61 35.17 10.88 -8.06
N ILE A 62 34.41 11.61 -8.88
CA ILE A 62 32.95 11.53 -8.90
C ILE A 62 32.50 10.11 -9.24
N ALA A 63 33.15 9.45 -10.20
CA ALA A 63 32.85 8.06 -10.55
C ALA A 63 33.05 7.10 -9.37
N SER A 64 34.01 7.36 -8.47
CA SER A 64 34.20 6.54 -7.28
C SER A 64 33.07 6.62 -6.25
N TYR A 65 32.28 7.71 -6.27
CA TYR A 65 31.05 7.86 -5.45
C TYR A 65 29.79 7.32 -6.15
N GLY A 66 29.92 6.94 -7.42
CA GLY A 66 28.76 6.57 -8.24
C GLY A 66 27.94 5.42 -7.66
N GLU A 67 28.59 4.42 -7.06
CA GLU A 67 27.91 3.28 -6.43
C GLU A 67 27.15 3.72 -5.17
N ASP A 68 27.79 4.44 -4.25
CA ASP A 68 27.16 4.93 -3.01
C ASP A 68 25.96 5.86 -3.30
N LEU A 69 26.10 6.76 -4.28
CA LEU A 69 25.02 7.64 -4.73
C LEU A 69 23.88 6.84 -5.36
N HIS A 70 24.19 5.89 -6.23
CA HIS A 70 23.16 5.04 -6.85
C HIS A 70 22.41 4.22 -5.82
N GLU A 71 23.09 3.60 -4.87
CA GLU A 71 22.47 2.84 -3.79
C GLU A 71 21.53 3.71 -2.96
N ASN A 72 22.02 4.89 -2.53
CA ASN A 72 21.27 5.77 -1.65
C ASN A 72 20.10 6.50 -2.33
N GLN A 73 20.25 6.89 -3.60
CA GLN A 73 19.24 7.66 -4.33
C GLN A 73 18.21 6.78 -5.03
N MET A 74 18.60 5.56 -5.45
CA MET A 74 17.76 4.72 -6.31
C MET A 74 17.47 3.35 -5.72
N LEU A 75 18.50 2.59 -5.32
CA LEU A 75 18.34 1.18 -5.00
C LEU A 75 17.61 0.98 -3.67
N PHE A 76 18.12 1.54 -2.57
CA PHE A 76 17.56 1.35 -1.24
C PHE A 76 16.17 1.99 -1.09
N PRO A 77 15.91 3.22 -1.56
CA PRO A 77 14.56 3.78 -1.58
C PRO A 77 13.56 2.94 -2.37
N SER A 78 13.97 2.36 -3.51
CA SER A 78 13.11 1.46 -4.30
C SER A 78 12.74 0.19 -3.52
N ILE A 79 13.72 -0.47 -2.91
CA ILE A 79 13.49 -1.68 -2.09
C ILE A 79 12.56 -1.36 -0.92
N HIS A 80 12.80 -0.24 -0.23
CA HIS A 80 11.97 0.23 0.87
C HIS A 80 10.52 0.44 0.43
N ARG A 81 10.28 1.26 -0.60
CA ARG A 81 8.94 1.59 -1.08
C ARG A 81 8.18 0.36 -1.57
N PHE A 82 8.84 -0.56 -2.26
CA PHE A 82 8.26 -1.85 -2.66
C PHE A 82 7.82 -2.65 -1.44
N SER A 83 8.67 -2.71 -0.41
CA SER A 83 8.37 -3.43 0.83
C SER A 83 7.19 -2.80 1.58
N ILE A 84 7.10 -1.47 1.62
CA ILE A 84 5.98 -0.76 2.25
C ILE A 84 4.66 -1.02 1.51
N ILE A 85 4.64 -0.97 0.17
CA ILE A 85 3.43 -1.30 -0.62
C ILE A 85 2.94 -2.71 -0.30
N ILE A 86 3.86 -3.68 -0.26
CA ILE A 86 3.54 -5.07 0.06
C ILE A 86 2.99 -5.17 1.49
N SER A 87 3.59 -4.46 2.45
CA SER A 87 3.19 -4.48 3.86
C SER A 87 1.81 -3.88 4.06
N ILE A 88 1.52 -2.70 3.50
CA ILE A 88 0.19 -2.05 3.56
C ILE A 88 -0.85 -3.00 2.96
N HIS A 89 -0.57 -3.58 1.78
CA HIS A 89 -1.54 -4.44 1.11
C HIS A 89 -1.82 -5.72 1.91
N SER A 90 -0.77 -6.36 2.44
CA SER A 90 -0.90 -7.56 3.27
C SER A 90 -1.69 -7.27 4.55
N TYR A 91 -1.48 -6.08 5.13
CA TYR A 91 -2.23 -5.63 6.29
C TYR A 91 -3.71 -5.41 5.94
N LEU A 92 -4.02 -4.72 4.83
CA LEU A 92 -5.41 -4.52 4.39
C LEU A 92 -6.11 -5.85 4.08
N GLU A 93 -5.39 -6.81 3.51
CA GLU A 93 -5.91 -8.16 3.26
C GLU A 93 -6.26 -8.86 4.57
N ASP A 94 -5.39 -8.80 5.58
CA ASP A 94 -5.62 -9.40 6.89
C ASP A 94 -6.77 -8.73 7.64
N ILE A 95 -6.76 -7.39 7.72
CA ILE A 95 -7.79 -6.65 8.45
C ILE A 95 -9.19 -6.82 7.85
N LEU A 96 -9.33 -6.83 6.52
CA LEU A 96 -10.62 -7.07 5.88
C LEU A 96 -11.09 -8.52 6.07
N ASN A 97 -10.19 -9.51 6.11
CA ASN A 97 -10.52 -10.88 6.46
C ASN A 97 -10.99 -10.99 7.92
N GLN A 98 -10.34 -10.31 8.85
CA GLN A 98 -10.76 -10.25 10.25
C GLN A 98 -12.13 -9.60 10.39
N LEU A 99 -12.37 -8.48 9.70
CA LEU A 99 -13.67 -7.81 9.68
C LEU A 99 -14.78 -8.74 9.18
N ALA A 100 -14.54 -9.46 8.07
CA ALA A 100 -15.52 -10.41 7.53
C ALA A 100 -15.85 -11.53 8.53
N ASN A 101 -14.86 -12.07 9.24
CA ASN A 101 -15.09 -13.07 10.29
C ASN A 101 -15.86 -12.48 11.50
N THR A 102 -15.51 -11.26 11.93
CA THR A 102 -16.17 -10.58 13.05
C THR A 102 -17.63 -10.28 12.71
N LEU A 103 -17.91 -9.82 11.50
CA LEU A 103 -19.27 -9.57 11.01
C LEU A 103 -20.08 -10.86 10.86
N GLU A 104 -19.47 -11.99 10.49
CA GLU A 104 -20.14 -13.30 10.50
C GLU A 104 -20.74 -13.63 11.89
N LEU A 105 -20.00 -13.30 12.94
CA LEU A 105 -20.47 -13.51 14.32
C LEU A 105 -21.52 -12.48 14.79
N SER A 106 -21.64 -11.37 14.06
CA SER A 106 -22.46 -10.21 14.43
C SER A 106 -23.76 -10.08 13.64
N VAL A 107 -23.99 -10.96 12.66
CA VAL A 107 -25.20 -10.99 11.81
C VAL A 107 -26.06 -12.19 12.18
N GLU A 108 -27.37 -12.00 12.22
CA GLU A 108 -28.30 -13.10 12.45
C GLU A 108 -28.38 -14.01 11.24
N ASN A 109 -28.08 -15.30 11.40
CA ASN A 109 -28.07 -16.32 10.34
C ASN A 109 -27.25 -15.95 9.08
N PRO A 110 -25.99 -15.52 9.20
CA PRO A 110 -25.19 -15.12 8.06
C PRO A 110 -24.85 -16.33 7.18
N ALA A 111 -24.59 -16.06 5.89
CA ALA A 111 -23.84 -17.01 5.09
C ALA A 111 -22.42 -17.13 5.63
N SER A 112 -21.93 -18.34 5.90
CA SER A 112 -20.57 -18.53 6.42
C SER A 112 -19.52 -17.92 5.49
N TYR A 113 -18.60 -17.14 6.04
CA TYR A 113 -17.51 -16.51 5.29
C TYR A 113 -16.63 -17.56 4.60
N GLN A 114 -16.38 -18.70 5.26
CA GLN A 114 -15.67 -19.82 4.66
C GLN A 114 -16.40 -20.39 3.43
N SER A 115 -17.73 -20.52 3.52
CA SER A 115 -18.54 -20.95 2.39
C SER A 115 -18.54 -19.91 1.26
N TYR A 116 -18.59 -18.62 1.61
CA TYR A 116 -18.50 -17.51 0.65
C TYR A 116 -17.14 -17.52 -0.07
N LYS A 117 -16.02 -17.64 0.65
CA LYS A 117 -14.68 -17.78 0.07
C LYS A 117 -14.58 -18.93 -0.91
N SER A 118 -15.18 -20.07 -0.59
CA SER A 118 -15.17 -21.23 -1.48
C SER A 118 -15.89 -20.96 -2.82
N LYS A 119 -16.99 -20.22 -2.78
CA LYS A 119 -17.77 -19.81 -3.98
C LYS A 119 -17.09 -18.67 -4.75
N PHE A 120 -16.29 -17.86 -4.08
CA PHE A 120 -15.57 -16.72 -4.67
C PHE A 120 -14.24 -17.14 -5.33
N ARG A 121 -13.77 -18.34 -5.06
CA ARG A 121 -12.48 -18.85 -5.57
C ARG A 121 -12.37 -18.70 -7.09
N GLY A 122 -11.29 -18.07 -7.55
CA GLY A 122 -11.03 -17.81 -8.97
C GLY A 122 -11.77 -16.60 -9.56
N LYS A 123 -12.54 -15.85 -8.75
CA LYS A 123 -13.28 -14.65 -9.20
C LYS A 123 -12.60 -13.34 -8.85
N GLY A 124 -11.59 -13.38 -7.99
CA GLY A 124 -10.87 -12.18 -7.55
C GLY A 124 -9.84 -12.49 -6.49
N SER A 125 -9.23 -11.44 -5.94
CA SER A 125 -8.25 -11.53 -4.86
C SER A 125 -8.92 -11.81 -3.51
N VAL A 126 -8.09 -12.16 -2.49
CA VAL A 126 -8.58 -12.39 -1.12
C VAL A 126 -9.21 -11.12 -0.55
N VAL A 127 -8.58 -9.97 -0.79
CA VAL A 127 -9.10 -8.67 -0.32
C VAL A 127 -10.45 -8.33 -0.98
N GLN A 128 -10.63 -8.66 -2.27
CA GLN A 128 -11.92 -8.50 -2.96
C GLN A 128 -13.00 -9.41 -2.38
N CYS A 129 -12.64 -10.64 -2.04
CA CYS A 129 -13.56 -11.59 -1.43
C CYS A 129 -14.08 -11.06 -0.07
N ALA A 130 -13.19 -10.58 0.79
CA ALA A 130 -13.55 -10.03 2.09
C ALA A 130 -14.42 -8.78 1.95
N TYR A 131 -14.04 -7.83 1.10
CA TYR A 131 -14.82 -6.62 0.82
C TYR A 131 -16.23 -6.94 0.30
N SER A 132 -16.35 -7.88 -0.65
CA SER A 132 -17.65 -8.30 -1.18
C SER A 132 -18.52 -8.96 -0.11
N TYR A 133 -17.93 -9.76 0.77
CA TYR A 133 -18.65 -10.36 1.89
C TYR A 133 -19.21 -9.31 2.85
N VAL A 134 -18.40 -8.34 3.23
CA VAL A 134 -18.80 -7.23 4.10
C VAL A 134 -19.96 -6.43 3.48
N LYS A 135 -19.89 -6.16 2.19
CA LYS A 135 -20.92 -5.43 1.46
C LYS A 135 -22.21 -6.24 1.29
N GLU A 136 -22.11 -7.50 0.86
CA GLU A 136 -23.26 -8.29 0.43
C GLU A 136 -23.95 -9.02 1.59
N VAL A 137 -23.17 -9.53 2.56
CA VAL A 137 -23.68 -10.34 3.68
C VAL A 137 -23.99 -9.49 4.90
N ALA A 138 -23.07 -8.60 5.31
CA ALA A 138 -23.33 -7.68 6.41
C ALA A 138 -24.16 -6.46 5.98
N SER A 139 -24.38 -6.29 4.66
CA SER A 139 -25.18 -5.19 4.10
C SER A 139 -24.71 -3.79 4.50
N LEU A 140 -23.38 -3.59 4.57
CA LEU A 140 -22.78 -2.27 4.79
C LEU A 140 -22.84 -1.45 3.48
N ASP A 141 -23.23 -0.19 3.55
CA ASP A 141 -23.21 0.71 2.39
C ASP A 141 -21.81 1.31 2.19
N LEU A 142 -21.05 0.70 1.31
CA LEU A 142 -19.68 1.11 0.99
C LEU A 142 -19.61 2.06 -0.23
N SER A 143 -20.72 2.69 -0.61
CA SER A 143 -20.76 3.61 -1.76
C SER A 143 -19.86 4.82 -1.58
N ALA A 144 -19.78 5.37 -0.36
CA ALA A 144 -18.96 6.55 -0.05
C ALA A 144 -17.45 6.32 -0.20
N VAL A 145 -17.00 5.06 -0.09
CA VAL A 145 -15.56 4.68 -0.21
C VAL A 145 -15.26 3.93 -1.50
N SER A 146 -16.15 3.96 -2.46
CA SER A 146 -16.00 3.20 -3.71
C SER A 146 -14.79 3.65 -4.55
N SER A 147 -14.44 4.94 -4.54
CA SER A 147 -13.25 5.48 -5.21
C SER A 147 -11.96 4.95 -4.58
N ASP A 148 -11.87 4.98 -3.26
CA ASP A 148 -10.71 4.46 -2.52
C ASP A 148 -10.56 2.97 -2.73
N TRP A 149 -11.68 2.24 -2.75
CA TRP A 149 -11.68 0.82 -3.06
C TRP A 149 -11.17 0.51 -4.47
N ILE A 150 -11.59 1.26 -5.49
CA ILE A 150 -11.08 1.12 -6.86
C ILE A 150 -9.59 1.37 -6.91
N GLU A 151 -9.10 2.38 -6.19
CA GLU A 151 -7.68 2.68 -6.12
C GLU A 151 -6.89 1.54 -5.47
N ILE A 152 -7.36 1.02 -4.34
CA ILE A 152 -6.75 -0.14 -3.67
C ILE A 152 -6.71 -1.37 -4.61
N GLN A 153 -7.71 -1.57 -5.45
CA GLN A 153 -7.69 -2.65 -6.45
C GLN A 153 -6.62 -2.46 -7.53
N LYS A 154 -6.39 -1.23 -8.00
CA LYS A 154 -5.31 -0.93 -8.95
C LYS A 154 -3.95 -1.17 -8.31
N ILE A 155 -3.78 -0.71 -7.05
CA ILE A 155 -2.55 -0.93 -6.29
C ILE A 155 -2.31 -2.43 -6.03
N ASN A 156 -3.36 -3.24 -5.84
CA ASN A 156 -3.23 -4.69 -5.76
C ASN A 156 -2.61 -5.31 -7.04
N LYS A 157 -3.00 -4.83 -8.23
CA LYS A 157 -2.39 -5.28 -9.49
C LYS A 157 -0.91 -4.90 -9.54
N LEU A 158 -0.56 -3.69 -9.11
CA LEU A 158 0.82 -3.22 -9.01
C LEU A 158 1.62 -4.06 -8.00
N ARG A 159 1.09 -4.29 -6.80
CA ARG A 159 1.71 -5.15 -5.77
C ARG A 159 1.99 -6.55 -6.29
N ASN A 160 1.08 -7.13 -7.07
CA ASN A 160 1.29 -8.44 -7.66
C ASN A 160 2.48 -8.47 -8.63
N LYS A 161 2.71 -7.40 -9.41
CA LYS A 161 3.91 -7.25 -10.24
C LYS A 161 5.18 -7.14 -9.39
N LEU A 162 5.14 -6.41 -8.27
CA LEU A 162 6.28 -6.33 -7.34
C LEU A 162 6.67 -7.71 -6.79
N VAL A 163 5.69 -8.49 -6.37
CA VAL A 163 5.92 -9.80 -5.72
C VAL A 163 6.30 -10.89 -6.73
N HIS A 164 5.63 -10.97 -7.87
CA HIS A 164 5.74 -12.11 -8.77
C HIS A 164 6.64 -11.86 -9.98
N GLU A 165 6.86 -10.59 -10.34
CA GLU A 165 7.60 -10.21 -11.54
C GLU A 165 8.72 -9.18 -11.24
N ALA A 166 9.17 -9.12 -9.98
CA ALA A 166 10.24 -8.22 -9.53
C ALA A 166 10.02 -6.73 -9.91
N GLY A 167 8.77 -6.33 -10.11
CA GLY A 167 8.36 -4.97 -10.48
C GLY A 167 8.49 -4.66 -11.97
N PHE A 168 8.65 -5.66 -12.86
CA PHE A 168 8.62 -5.40 -14.29
C PHE A 168 7.18 -5.14 -14.78
N LEU A 169 7.01 -4.06 -15.52
CA LEU A 169 5.75 -3.69 -16.13
C LEU A 169 5.44 -4.60 -17.34
N PRO A 170 4.15 -4.79 -17.68
CA PRO A 170 3.77 -5.50 -18.90
C PRO A 170 4.41 -4.86 -20.15
N SER A 171 4.81 -5.68 -21.12
CA SER A 171 5.34 -5.18 -22.40
C SER A 171 4.27 -4.58 -23.30
N ASP A 172 3.00 -4.90 -23.08
CA ASP A 172 1.85 -4.37 -23.81
C ASP A 172 1.53 -2.96 -23.29
N GLU A 173 1.68 -1.95 -24.15
CA GLU A 173 1.36 -0.55 -23.84
C GLU A 173 -0.11 -0.33 -23.45
N SER A 174 -1.01 -1.12 -24.00
CA SER A 174 -2.44 -1.04 -23.71
C SER A 174 -2.85 -1.68 -22.40
N ALA A 175 -1.93 -2.36 -21.70
CA ALA A 175 -2.21 -2.98 -20.41
C ALA A 175 -2.69 -1.96 -19.38
N GLU A 176 -3.76 -2.26 -18.69
CA GLU A 176 -4.39 -1.39 -17.66
C GLU A 176 -3.38 -0.90 -16.62
N LEU A 177 -2.39 -1.72 -16.28
CA LEU A 177 -1.36 -1.34 -15.32
C LEU A 177 -0.42 -0.26 -15.89
N ASN A 178 -0.07 -0.33 -17.18
CA ASN A 178 0.75 0.70 -17.82
C ASN A 178 0.01 2.04 -17.88
N GLN A 179 -1.30 2.01 -18.20
CA GLN A 179 -2.15 3.20 -18.17
C GLN A 179 -2.26 3.79 -16.76
N TYR A 180 -2.36 2.94 -15.74
CA TYR A 180 -2.36 3.39 -14.34
C TYR A 180 -1.05 4.06 -13.96
N VAL A 181 0.10 3.48 -14.32
CA VAL A 181 1.43 4.07 -14.07
C VAL A 181 1.58 5.41 -14.78
N GLU A 182 1.14 5.51 -16.04
CA GLU A 182 1.20 6.76 -16.82
C GLU A 182 0.32 7.87 -16.23
N SER A 183 -0.83 7.52 -15.67
CA SER A 183 -1.78 8.48 -15.08
C SER A 183 -1.44 8.91 -13.65
N ASN A 184 -0.47 8.26 -13.00
CA ASN A 184 -0.11 8.53 -11.60
C ASN A 184 1.23 9.26 -11.50
N GLU A 185 1.22 10.50 -11.01
CA GLU A 185 2.42 11.35 -10.90
C GLU A 185 3.52 10.79 -9.97
N HIS A 186 3.17 9.86 -9.11
CA HIS A 186 4.09 9.21 -8.16
C HIS A 186 4.63 7.87 -8.66
N LEU A 187 4.30 7.49 -9.89
CA LEU A 187 4.80 6.28 -10.53
C LEU A 187 5.49 6.63 -11.85
N SER A 188 6.49 5.87 -12.22
CA SER A 188 7.09 5.95 -13.55
C SER A 188 7.67 4.63 -14.02
N GLY A 189 7.80 4.48 -15.33
CA GLY A 189 8.31 3.27 -15.98
C GLY A 189 7.75 3.17 -17.39
N LYS A 190 8.46 2.47 -18.26
CA LYS A 190 8.00 2.18 -19.63
C LYS A 190 7.50 0.72 -19.71
N PRO A 191 6.61 0.40 -20.64
CA PRO A 191 6.24 -0.97 -20.92
C PRO A 191 7.47 -1.88 -21.05
N GLY A 192 7.48 -3.02 -20.34
CA GLY A 192 8.60 -3.95 -20.29
C GLY A 192 9.79 -3.52 -19.41
N SER A 193 9.77 -2.33 -18.83
CA SER A 193 10.81 -1.86 -17.91
C SER A 193 10.42 -2.04 -16.45
N LYS A 194 11.38 -1.82 -15.56
CA LYS A 194 11.13 -1.86 -14.12
C LYS A 194 10.35 -0.61 -13.68
N LEU A 195 9.33 -0.81 -12.87
CA LEU A 195 8.55 0.24 -12.20
C LEU A 195 9.45 1.05 -11.27
N VAL A 196 9.28 2.36 -11.26
CA VAL A 196 9.84 3.27 -10.27
C VAL A 196 8.69 3.82 -9.43
N VAL A 197 8.81 3.69 -8.11
CA VAL A 197 7.87 4.22 -7.13
C VAL A 197 8.51 5.43 -6.44
N HIS A 198 7.89 6.60 -6.56
CA HIS A 198 8.30 7.82 -5.89
C HIS A 198 7.70 7.89 -4.47
N ALA A 199 8.32 8.67 -3.57
CA ALA A 199 7.93 8.75 -2.15
C ALA A 199 6.43 9.04 -1.95
N GLY A 200 5.87 10.00 -2.68
CA GLY A 200 4.45 10.39 -2.60
C GLY A 200 3.45 9.26 -2.91
N PHE A 201 3.87 8.17 -3.57
CA PHE A 201 2.98 7.04 -3.80
C PHE A 201 2.58 6.31 -2.51
N ILE A 202 3.48 6.23 -1.54
CA ILE A 202 3.17 5.60 -0.23
C ILE A 202 2.14 6.44 0.52
N GLU A 203 2.28 7.76 0.52
CA GLU A 203 1.33 8.70 1.11
C GLU A 203 -0.05 8.57 0.44
N HIS A 204 -0.08 8.52 -0.88
CA HIS A 204 -1.30 8.31 -1.66
C HIS A 204 -2.01 6.99 -1.28
N TYR A 205 -1.25 5.90 -1.19
CA TYR A 205 -1.81 4.59 -0.81
C TYR A 205 -2.35 4.59 0.63
N LEU A 206 -1.59 5.12 1.58
CA LEU A 206 -2.01 5.23 2.98
C LEU A 206 -3.27 6.10 3.12
N SER A 207 -3.36 7.21 2.38
CA SER A 207 -4.55 8.05 2.35
C SER A 207 -5.78 7.28 1.89
N SER A 208 -5.68 6.49 0.81
CA SER A 208 -6.78 5.65 0.32
C SER A 208 -7.16 4.55 1.33
N ALA A 209 -6.16 3.95 1.99
CA ALA A 209 -6.39 2.93 3.02
C ALA A 209 -7.09 3.51 4.26
N LEU A 210 -6.64 4.66 4.75
CA LEU A 210 -7.25 5.36 5.89
C LEU A 210 -8.67 5.85 5.56
N SER A 211 -8.89 6.35 4.34
CA SER A 211 -10.24 6.74 3.87
C SER A 211 -11.19 5.55 3.86
N LEU A 212 -10.74 4.39 3.37
CA LEU A 212 -11.52 3.15 3.44
C LEU A 212 -11.86 2.78 4.88
N MET A 213 -10.88 2.83 5.82
CA MET A 213 -11.12 2.50 7.24
C MET A 213 -12.10 3.48 7.88
N ASN A 214 -12.04 4.77 7.57
CA ASN A 214 -12.98 5.78 8.07
C ASN A 214 -14.41 5.54 7.57
N GLY A 215 -14.56 5.15 6.31
CA GLY A 215 -15.87 4.80 5.76
C GLY A 215 -16.44 3.51 6.38
N LEU A 216 -15.61 2.49 6.56
CA LEU A 216 -15.99 1.26 7.26
C LEU A 216 -16.39 1.54 8.72
N ASP A 217 -15.66 2.38 9.43
CA ASP A 217 -15.96 2.77 10.81
C ASP A 217 -17.37 3.39 10.93
N LYS A 218 -17.69 4.32 10.04
CA LYS A 218 -19.02 4.93 9.97
C LYS A 218 -20.11 3.89 9.75
N GLU A 219 -19.96 3.02 8.76
CA GLU A 219 -20.94 2.00 8.42
C GLU A 219 -21.09 0.91 9.51
N ILE A 220 -20.00 0.53 10.16
CA ILE A 220 -20.02 -0.38 11.31
C ILE A 220 -20.78 0.24 12.48
N ASN A 221 -20.54 1.53 12.76
CA ASN A 221 -21.28 2.25 13.81
C ASN A 221 -22.77 2.34 13.50
N GLU A 222 -23.16 2.54 12.24
CA GLU A 222 -24.56 2.51 11.82
C GLU A 222 -25.16 1.09 11.91
N PHE A 223 -24.39 0.07 11.51
CA PHE A 223 -24.79 -1.34 11.64
C PHE A 223 -25.08 -1.74 13.10
N MET A 224 -24.23 -1.35 14.04
CA MET A 224 -24.41 -1.66 15.47
C MET A 224 -25.62 -0.96 16.12
N ARG A 225 -26.17 0.09 15.49
CA ARG A 225 -27.35 0.83 16.00
C ARG A 225 -28.68 0.27 15.46
N ARG A 226 -28.66 -0.60 14.46
CA ARG A 226 -29.85 -1.23 13.86
C ARG A 226 -30.37 -2.37 14.75
#